data_2629deecabc12bf61744952b3cd29dc2
#
_entry.id   2629deecabc12bf61744952b3cd29dc2
#
_cell.length_a   1.000
_cell.length_b   1.000
_cell.length_c   1.000
_cell.angle_alpha   90.00
_cell.angle_beta   90.00
_cell.angle_gamma   90.00
#
_symmetry.space_group_name_H-M   'P 1'
#
loop_
_entity.id
_entity.type
_entity.pdbx_description
1 polymer ?
#
loop_
_entity_poly.entity_id
_entity_poly.type
_entity_poly.pdbx_seq_one_letter_code
_entity_poly.pdbx_strand_id
1 'polypeptide(L)'
;MLGDLIMNFLLYLFAIAIGIITGGITSLIGASGVMVIVPVLTMFFQVSTHSAIGTSLFVDVIASLVVSYAYFKNGNIDFKSSIWIVISSIAGAQLGTQFASQIEESSLSALFGIVLIAAGIGLLIKSYKKNSNEKESPKKKIRFNKQWQQISALIVIGFGIGIISGVFGAGGGVMILLALIMILEFPLHKAIGTSTLIMTVTALSSTIGYASRGNINYELGCLLSVGAVIGGILGARYANKVNGNTLQKVVSICFMCLGVVMTIMEIVK
;
A
#
# COMPACT_ATOMS: atom_id res chain seq x y z
N MET A 1 17.30 -34.76 10.09
CA MET A 1 15.90 -34.86 10.59
C MET A 1 15.57 -33.85 11.70
N LEU A 2 16.26 -33.84 12.87
CA LEU A 2 15.99 -32.82 13.92
C LEU A 2 16.43 -31.43 13.52
N GLY A 3 17.58 -31.29 12.84
CA GLY A 3 18.09 -30.03 12.32
C GLY A 3 17.19 -29.39 11.26
N ASP A 4 16.66 -30.19 10.34
CA ASP A 4 15.74 -29.73 9.29
C ASP A 4 14.42 -29.25 9.90
N LEU A 5 13.94 -29.92 10.95
CA LEU A 5 12.71 -29.56 11.65
C LEU A 5 12.87 -28.23 12.41
N ILE A 6 14.02 -28.01 13.05
CA ILE A 6 14.34 -26.75 13.71
C ILE A 6 14.50 -25.63 12.68
N MET A 7 15.17 -25.88 11.56
CA MET A 7 15.34 -24.90 10.48
C MET A 7 14.00 -24.45 9.90
N ASN A 8 13.10 -25.39 9.57
CA ASN A 8 11.77 -25.07 9.07
C ASN A 8 10.93 -24.29 10.11
N PHE A 9 11.01 -24.65 11.38
CA PHE A 9 10.33 -23.92 12.45
C PHE A 9 10.82 -22.46 12.56
N LEU A 10 12.13 -22.23 12.47
CA LEU A 10 12.71 -20.89 12.47
C LEU A 10 12.28 -20.08 11.26
N LEU A 11 12.22 -20.68 10.08
CA LEU A 11 11.73 -20.03 8.85
C LEU A 11 10.25 -19.64 8.97
N TYR A 12 9.42 -20.48 9.58
CA TYR A 12 8.01 -20.14 9.81
C TYR A 12 7.82 -19.01 10.81
N LEU A 13 8.59 -18.98 11.89
CA LEU A 13 8.60 -17.85 12.83
C LEU A 13 9.07 -16.57 12.16
N PHE A 14 10.08 -16.66 11.31
CA PHE A 14 10.57 -15.52 10.52
C PHE A 14 9.50 -15.00 9.57
N ALA A 15 8.77 -15.86 8.87
CA ALA A 15 7.66 -15.47 8.02
C ALA A 15 6.56 -14.73 8.81
N ILE A 16 6.17 -15.24 9.98
CA ILE A 16 5.19 -14.56 10.84
C ILE A 16 5.70 -13.19 11.29
N ALA A 17 6.97 -13.07 11.68
CA ALA A 17 7.57 -11.80 12.08
C ALA A 17 7.56 -10.77 10.94
N ILE A 18 7.90 -11.18 9.72
CA ILE A 18 7.79 -10.34 8.51
C ILE A 18 6.33 -9.95 8.27
N GLY A 19 5.39 -10.88 8.44
CA GLY A 19 3.96 -10.59 8.38
C GLY A 19 3.54 -9.50 9.37
N ILE A 20 4.00 -9.56 10.63
CA ILE A 20 3.70 -8.52 11.64
C ILE A 20 4.22 -7.14 11.20
N ILE A 21 5.45 -7.09 10.71
CA ILE A 21 6.05 -5.84 10.21
C ILE A 21 5.24 -5.28 9.04
N THR A 22 4.93 -6.12 8.05
CA THR A 22 4.20 -5.68 6.86
C THR A 22 2.77 -5.26 7.17
N GLY A 23 2.05 -5.98 8.03
CA GLY A 23 0.72 -5.57 8.51
C GLY A 23 0.75 -4.25 9.28
N GLY A 24 1.79 -4.04 10.10
CA GLY A 24 2.05 -2.77 10.78
C GLY A 24 2.25 -1.62 9.78
N ILE A 25 3.09 -1.82 8.78
CA ILE A 25 3.34 -0.86 7.69
C ILE A 25 2.04 -0.56 6.94
N THR A 26 1.31 -1.59 6.52
CA THR A 26 0.02 -1.43 5.81
C THR A 26 -0.97 -0.60 6.63
N SER A 27 -1.03 -0.79 7.92
CA SER A 27 -1.95 -0.07 8.80
C SER A 27 -1.56 1.39 9.06
N LEU A 28 -0.27 1.69 9.07
CA LEU A 28 0.25 3.05 9.30
C LEU A 28 0.22 3.90 8.03
N ILE A 29 0.53 3.28 6.90
CA ILE A 29 0.78 3.99 5.64
C ILE A 29 -0.38 3.77 4.63
N GLY A 30 -1.22 2.76 4.82
CA GLY A 30 -2.20 2.37 3.82
C GLY A 30 -1.56 1.81 2.54
N ALA A 31 -0.34 1.28 2.64
CA ALA A 31 0.45 0.77 1.54
C ALA A 31 0.47 -0.76 1.54
N SER A 32 0.73 -1.33 0.36
CA SER A 32 0.91 -2.78 0.19
C SER A 32 2.19 -3.28 0.86
N GLY A 33 2.13 -4.46 1.45
CA GLY A 33 3.28 -5.19 1.99
C GLY A 33 4.18 -5.83 0.93
N VAL A 34 3.80 -5.78 -0.34
CA VAL A 34 4.53 -6.39 -1.47
C VAL A 34 6.00 -5.99 -1.49
N MET A 35 6.30 -4.71 -1.22
CA MET A 35 7.67 -4.18 -1.23
C MET A 35 8.61 -4.86 -0.22
N VAL A 36 8.08 -5.41 0.86
CA VAL A 36 8.85 -6.12 1.88
C VAL A 36 8.75 -7.63 1.67
N ILE A 37 7.55 -8.13 1.38
CA ILE A 37 7.29 -9.56 1.26
C ILE A 37 8.01 -10.16 0.05
N VAL A 38 7.97 -9.52 -1.12
CA VAL A 38 8.57 -10.08 -2.34
C VAL A 38 10.08 -10.29 -2.21
N PRO A 39 10.89 -9.28 -1.81
CA PRO A 39 12.32 -9.52 -1.59
C PRO A 39 12.61 -10.59 -0.54
N VAL A 40 11.84 -10.64 0.54
CA VAL A 40 12.01 -11.66 1.57
C VAL A 40 11.72 -13.06 1.03
N LEU A 41 10.63 -13.25 0.30
CA LEU A 41 10.28 -14.54 -0.26
C LEU A 41 11.28 -15.01 -1.32
N THR A 42 11.78 -14.11 -2.15
CA THR A 42 12.76 -14.46 -3.18
C THR A 42 14.15 -14.75 -2.61
N MET A 43 14.62 -13.96 -1.64
CA MET A 43 15.98 -14.09 -1.11
C MET A 43 16.11 -15.20 -0.05
N PHE A 44 15.15 -15.29 0.87
CA PHE A 44 15.26 -16.22 2.01
C PHE A 44 14.53 -17.54 1.78
N PHE A 45 13.41 -17.53 1.05
CA PHE A 45 12.62 -18.71 0.78
C PHE A 45 12.80 -19.26 -0.64
N GLN A 46 13.64 -18.60 -1.45
CA GLN A 46 13.93 -19.00 -2.84
C GLN A 46 12.68 -19.23 -3.71
N VAL A 47 11.61 -18.51 -3.40
CA VAL A 47 10.36 -18.53 -4.17
C VAL A 47 10.56 -17.75 -5.47
N SER A 48 10.05 -18.25 -6.59
CA SER A 48 10.09 -17.51 -7.86
C SER A 48 9.40 -16.15 -7.73
N THR A 49 9.89 -15.13 -8.42
CA THR A 49 9.37 -13.75 -8.34
C THR A 49 7.85 -13.70 -8.58
N HIS A 50 7.34 -14.42 -9.57
CA HIS A 50 5.90 -14.48 -9.85
C HIS A 50 5.10 -15.07 -8.69
N SER A 51 5.57 -16.17 -8.08
CA SER A 51 4.92 -16.76 -6.92
C SER A 51 5.06 -15.89 -5.66
N ALA A 52 6.17 -15.18 -5.50
CA ALA A 52 6.37 -14.23 -4.41
C ALA A 52 5.39 -13.04 -4.52
N ILE A 53 5.20 -12.50 -5.73
CA ILE A 53 4.22 -11.43 -5.99
C ILE A 53 2.79 -11.93 -5.72
N GLY A 54 2.42 -13.09 -6.27
CA GLY A 54 1.08 -13.66 -6.05
C GLY A 54 0.80 -13.94 -4.59
N THR A 55 1.79 -14.48 -3.85
CA THR A 55 1.70 -14.74 -2.41
C THR A 55 1.57 -13.45 -1.61
N SER A 56 2.34 -12.41 -1.95
CA SER A 56 2.25 -11.12 -1.28
C SER A 56 0.91 -10.42 -1.52
N LEU A 57 0.33 -10.52 -2.72
CA LEU A 57 -1.00 -10.01 -3.03
C LEU A 57 -2.09 -10.74 -2.22
N PHE A 58 -1.96 -12.06 -2.04
CA PHE A 58 -2.84 -12.83 -1.18
C PHE A 58 -2.78 -12.34 0.28
N VAL A 59 -1.58 -12.10 0.82
CA VAL A 59 -1.39 -11.52 2.15
C VAL A 59 -2.00 -10.11 2.23
N ASP A 60 -1.83 -9.29 1.20
CA ASP A 60 -2.37 -7.94 1.14
C ASP A 60 -3.89 -7.92 1.20
N VAL A 61 -4.59 -8.88 0.56
CA VAL A 61 -6.06 -8.99 0.67
C VAL A 61 -6.47 -9.12 2.14
N ILE A 62 -5.82 -10.02 2.86
CA ILE A 62 -6.16 -10.31 4.26
C ILE A 62 -5.78 -9.13 5.16
N ALA A 63 -4.55 -8.62 5.01
CA ALA A 63 -4.06 -7.50 5.80
C ALA A 63 -4.91 -6.24 5.60
N SER A 64 -5.16 -5.86 4.35
CA SER A 64 -5.92 -4.64 4.03
C SER A 64 -7.39 -4.76 4.43
N LEU A 65 -7.99 -5.94 4.35
CA LEU A 65 -9.34 -6.17 4.84
C LEU A 65 -9.45 -5.92 6.35
N VAL A 66 -8.52 -6.45 7.13
CA VAL A 66 -8.48 -6.27 8.58
C VAL A 66 -8.21 -4.81 8.95
N VAL A 67 -7.27 -4.18 8.26
CA VAL A 67 -6.93 -2.77 8.48
C VAL A 67 -8.09 -1.86 8.10
N SER A 68 -8.70 -2.05 6.93
CA SER A 68 -9.85 -1.25 6.49
C SER A 68 -11.03 -1.38 7.46
N TYR A 69 -11.28 -2.59 7.98
CA TYR A 69 -12.31 -2.80 9.00
C TYR A 69 -12.02 -2.02 10.31
N ALA A 70 -10.76 -1.98 10.74
CA ALA A 70 -10.37 -1.19 11.91
C ALA A 70 -10.57 0.31 11.71
N TYR A 71 -10.25 0.84 10.52
CA TYR A 71 -10.50 2.24 10.16
C TYR A 71 -11.99 2.53 9.98
N PHE A 72 -12.77 1.58 9.44
CA PHE A 72 -14.22 1.68 9.31
C PHE A 72 -14.90 1.87 10.67
N LYS A 73 -14.53 1.06 11.68
CA LYS A 73 -15.06 1.20 13.04
C LYS A 73 -14.82 2.59 13.66
N ASN A 74 -13.78 3.28 13.22
CA ASN A 74 -13.44 4.63 13.68
C ASN A 74 -14.01 5.74 12.77
N GLY A 75 -14.89 5.41 11.80
CA GLY A 75 -15.49 6.38 10.87
C GLY A 75 -14.51 6.96 9.85
N ASN A 76 -13.35 6.33 9.67
CA ASN A 76 -12.26 6.81 8.82
C ASN A 76 -12.27 6.19 7.42
N ILE A 77 -13.45 5.97 6.82
CA ILE A 77 -13.59 5.51 5.43
C ILE A 77 -14.58 6.39 4.67
N ASP A 78 -14.26 6.69 3.41
CA ASP A 78 -15.18 7.35 2.48
C ASP A 78 -15.62 6.37 1.39
N PHE A 79 -16.76 5.71 1.61
CA PHE A 79 -17.32 4.75 0.65
C PHE A 79 -17.74 5.41 -0.67
N LYS A 80 -18.25 6.64 -0.61
CA LYS A 80 -18.78 7.31 -1.80
C LYS A 80 -17.68 7.61 -2.81
N SER A 81 -16.54 8.08 -2.35
CA SER A 81 -15.37 8.32 -3.21
C SER A 81 -14.68 7.00 -3.59
N SER A 82 -14.65 6.02 -2.68
CA SER A 82 -13.99 4.73 -2.91
C SER A 82 -14.58 3.98 -4.10
N ILE A 83 -15.90 3.92 -4.24
CA ILE A 83 -16.57 3.16 -5.31
C ILE A 83 -16.11 3.63 -6.69
N TRP A 84 -16.08 4.93 -6.93
CA TRP A 84 -15.69 5.48 -8.23
C TRP A 84 -14.22 5.27 -8.54
N ILE A 85 -13.36 5.42 -7.51
CA ILE A 85 -11.92 5.17 -7.63
C ILE A 85 -11.65 3.67 -7.87
N VAL A 86 -12.33 2.76 -7.16
CA VAL A 86 -12.18 1.31 -7.33
C VAL A 86 -12.54 0.89 -8.76
N ILE A 87 -13.72 1.27 -9.25
CA ILE A 87 -14.18 0.86 -10.59
C ILE A 87 -13.20 1.35 -11.67
N SER A 88 -12.78 2.61 -11.58
CA SER A 88 -11.87 3.18 -12.56
C SER A 88 -10.43 2.67 -12.42
N SER A 89 -9.96 2.40 -11.20
CA SER A 89 -8.61 1.87 -10.98
C SER A 89 -8.45 0.42 -11.43
N ILE A 90 -9.49 -0.41 -11.34
CA ILE A 90 -9.47 -1.76 -11.89
C ILE A 90 -9.27 -1.72 -13.41
N ALA A 91 -10.01 -0.86 -14.12
CA ALA A 91 -9.87 -0.67 -15.56
C ALA A 91 -8.46 -0.14 -15.93
N GLY A 92 -7.97 0.85 -15.17
CA GLY A 92 -6.63 1.38 -15.35
C GLY A 92 -5.52 0.35 -15.09
N ALA A 93 -5.67 -0.48 -14.04
CA ALA A 93 -4.69 -1.49 -13.67
C ALA A 93 -4.54 -2.57 -14.75
N GLN A 94 -5.61 -2.97 -15.41
CA GLN A 94 -5.55 -3.93 -16.53
C GLN A 94 -4.73 -3.37 -17.71
N LEU A 95 -4.87 -2.07 -18.01
CA LEU A 95 -4.05 -1.42 -19.04
C LEU A 95 -2.60 -1.25 -18.55
N GLY A 96 -2.41 -0.86 -17.29
CA GLY A 96 -1.08 -0.70 -16.69
C GLY A 96 -0.26 -1.99 -16.72
N THR A 97 -0.87 -3.14 -16.41
CA THR A 97 -0.19 -4.44 -16.47
C THR A 97 0.23 -4.84 -17.88
N GLN A 98 -0.50 -4.42 -18.90
CA GLN A 98 -0.10 -4.65 -20.30
C GLN A 98 1.12 -3.80 -20.68
N PHE A 99 1.20 -2.57 -20.20
CA PHE A 99 2.37 -1.70 -20.42
C PHE A 99 3.58 -2.13 -19.60
N ALA A 100 3.37 -2.65 -18.38
CA ALA A 100 4.43 -3.09 -17.48
C ALA A 100 5.32 -4.18 -18.12
N SER A 101 4.74 -5.04 -18.94
CA SER A 101 5.50 -6.10 -19.63
C SER A 101 6.51 -5.58 -20.66
N GLN A 102 6.49 -4.29 -20.99
CA GLN A 102 7.38 -3.65 -21.95
C GLN A 102 8.47 -2.76 -21.29
N ILE A 103 8.41 -2.57 -19.98
CA ILE A 103 9.33 -1.70 -19.23
C ILE A 103 10.26 -2.57 -18.39
N GLU A 104 11.57 -2.28 -18.41
CA GLU A 104 12.54 -2.93 -17.54
C GLU A 104 12.20 -2.68 -16.07
N GLU A 105 12.13 -3.77 -15.28
CA GLU A 105 11.79 -3.74 -13.85
C GLU A 105 12.70 -2.82 -13.05
N SER A 106 13.98 -2.70 -13.43
CA SER A 106 14.98 -1.87 -12.79
C SER A 106 14.64 -0.38 -12.84
N SER A 107 14.33 0.14 -14.02
CA SER A 107 13.96 1.55 -14.22
C SER A 107 12.70 1.91 -13.45
N LEU A 108 11.77 0.96 -13.36
CA LEU A 108 10.50 1.14 -12.69
C LEU A 108 10.65 1.24 -11.17
N SER A 109 11.46 0.37 -10.58
CA SER A 109 11.74 0.33 -9.13
C SER A 109 12.45 1.60 -8.67
N ALA A 110 13.45 2.07 -9.43
CA ALA A 110 14.18 3.31 -9.14
C ALA A 110 13.25 4.53 -9.19
N LEU A 111 12.42 4.66 -10.23
CA LEU A 111 11.46 5.74 -10.37
C LEU A 111 10.47 5.77 -9.19
N PHE A 112 9.97 4.61 -8.79
CA PHE A 112 9.07 4.49 -7.67
C PHE A 112 9.72 4.90 -6.34
N GLY A 113 10.97 4.48 -6.11
CA GLY A 113 11.77 4.89 -4.95
C GLY A 113 11.91 6.41 -4.86
N ILE A 114 12.22 7.08 -5.97
CA ILE A 114 12.34 8.54 -6.03
C ILE A 114 11.00 9.22 -5.72
N VAL A 115 9.90 8.71 -6.27
CA VAL A 115 8.55 9.24 -5.99
C VAL A 115 8.19 9.11 -4.51
N LEU A 116 8.54 7.99 -3.87
CA LEU A 116 8.32 7.79 -2.43
C LEU A 116 9.13 8.78 -1.59
N ILE A 117 10.40 9.00 -1.92
CA ILE A 117 11.25 9.96 -1.21
C ILE A 117 10.67 11.38 -1.35
N ALA A 118 10.33 11.79 -2.56
CA ALA A 118 9.75 13.11 -2.83
C ALA A 118 8.41 13.30 -2.08
N ALA A 119 7.56 12.28 -2.06
CA ALA A 119 6.30 12.29 -1.32
C ALA A 119 6.52 12.36 0.19
N GLY A 120 7.47 11.59 0.72
CA GLY A 120 7.85 11.61 2.13
C GLY A 120 8.33 13.00 2.57
N ILE A 121 9.22 13.62 1.80
CA ILE A 121 9.72 14.98 2.06
C ILE A 121 8.56 15.98 1.99
N GLY A 122 7.70 15.91 0.99
CA GLY A 122 6.54 16.80 0.84
C GLY A 122 5.57 16.72 2.02
N LEU A 123 5.29 15.51 2.51
CA LEU A 123 4.44 15.30 3.69
C LEU A 123 5.11 15.81 4.97
N LEU A 124 6.45 15.64 5.12
CA LEU A 124 7.20 16.19 6.26
C LEU A 124 7.12 17.71 6.28
N ILE A 125 7.44 18.37 5.17
CA ILE A 125 7.38 19.84 5.06
C ILE A 125 5.98 20.34 5.41
N LYS A 126 4.93 19.65 4.93
CA LYS A 126 3.53 19.98 5.24
C LYS A 126 3.22 19.82 6.73
N SER A 127 3.79 18.80 7.40
CA SER A 127 3.64 18.58 8.84
C SER A 127 4.29 19.68 9.67
N TYR A 128 5.51 20.10 9.31
CA TYR A 128 6.22 21.18 10.01
C TYR A 128 5.55 22.54 9.81
N LYS A 129 5.11 22.83 8.57
CA LYS A 129 4.45 24.10 8.25
C LYS A 129 3.10 24.25 8.95
N LYS A 130 2.41 23.14 9.23
CA LYS A 130 1.15 23.14 10.00
C LYS A 130 1.37 23.47 11.50
N ASN A 131 2.50 23.05 12.05
CA ASN A 131 2.84 23.38 13.46
C ASN A 131 3.27 24.85 13.66
N SER A 132 3.74 25.53 12.61
CA SER A 132 4.25 26.91 12.70
C SER A 132 3.17 27.99 12.47
N ASN A 133 2.03 27.63 11.91
CA ASN A 133 0.94 28.58 11.60
C ASN A 133 -0.40 28.06 12.11
N GLU A 134 -0.76 28.40 13.33
CA GLU A 134 -2.08 28.18 13.93
C GLU A 134 -3.22 29.01 13.31
N LYS A 135 -2.96 29.74 12.24
CA LYS A 135 -4.03 30.44 11.49
C LYS A 135 -4.36 29.58 10.26
N GLU A 136 -5.44 28.86 10.34
CA GLU A 136 -6.07 28.20 9.19
C GLU A 136 -6.37 29.25 8.11
N SER A 137 -5.48 29.35 7.13
CA SER A 137 -5.89 29.90 5.83
C SER A 137 -6.96 28.96 5.28
N PRO A 138 -8.09 29.45 4.80
CA PRO A 138 -9.11 28.61 4.18
C PRO A 138 -8.46 27.92 2.99
N LYS A 139 -8.13 26.64 3.13
CA LYS A 139 -7.62 25.84 2.04
C LYS A 139 -8.65 25.91 0.92
N LYS A 140 -8.22 26.32 -0.28
CA LYS A 140 -9.02 26.21 -1.49
C LYS A 140 -9.41 24.75 -1.67
N LYS A 141 -10.53 24.35 -1.08
CA LYS A 141 -11.20 23.11 -1.48
C LYS A 141 -11.41 23.24 -2.97
N ILE A 142 -10.99 22.26 -3.75
CA ILE A 142 -11.46 22.12 -5.13
C ILE A 142 -12.97 21.97 -5.01
N ARG A 143 -13.69 23.09 -5.03
CA ARG A 143 -15.13 23.12 -4.99
C ARG A 143 -15.60 22.74 -6.38
N PHE A 144 -15.88 21.48 -6.56
CA PHE A 144 -16.62 21.03 -7.71
C PHE A 144 -18.02 21.63 -7.61
N ASN A 145 -18.36 22.51 -8.51
CA ASN A 145 -19.64 23.23 -8.51
C ASN A 145 -20.81 22.32 -8.89
N LYS A 146 -20.51 21.16 -9.48
CA LYS A 146 -21.48 20.13 -9.87
C LYS A 146 -21.02 18.73 -9.44
N GLN A 147 -21.92 17.92 -8.96
CA GLN A 147 -21.66 16.53 -8.54
C GLN A 147 -21.00 15.70 -9.64
N TRP A 148 -21.36 15.92 -10.91
CA TRP A 148 -20.75 15.29 -12.07
C TRP A 148 -19.26 15.58 -12.24
N GLN A 149 -18.84 16.81 -11.95
CA GLN A 149 -17.40 17.19 -12.00
C GLN A 149 -16.58 16.48 -10.93
N GLN A 150 -17.16 16.25 -9.76
CA GLN A 150 -16.52 15.48 -8.71
C GLN A 150 -16.38 14.02 -9.10
N ILE A 151 -17.42 13.41 -9.65
CA ILE A 151 -17.39 12.01 -10.10
C ILE A 151 -16.42 11.83 -11.26
N SER A 152 -16.43 12.71 -12.27
CA SER A 152 -15.47 12.62 -13.39
C SER A 152 -14.02 12.76 -12.92
N ALA A 153 -13.74 13.66 -11.97
CA ALA A 153 -12.41 13.78 -11.39
C ALA A 153 -11.98 12.50 -10.64
N LEU A 154 -12.88 11.89 -9.87
CA LEU A 154 -12.60 10.63 -9.17
C LEU A 154 -12.32 9.48 -10.16
N ILE A 155 -13.05 9.42 -11.27
CA ILE A 155 -12.85 8.41 -12.32
C ILE A 155 -11.50 8.62 -13.01
N VAL A 156 -11.15 9.85 -13.40
CA VAL A 156 -9.87 10.15 -14.05
C VAL A 156 -8.69 9.88 -13.10
N ILE A 157 -8.81 10.29 -11.86
CA ILE A 157 -7.79 10.06 -10.82
C ILE A 157 -7.64 8.56 -10.57
N GLY A 158 -8.76 7.84 -10.37
CA GLY A 158 -8.75 6.41 -10.13
C GLY A 158 -8.16 5.63 -11.31
N PHE A 159 -8.50 6.01 -12.53
CA PHE A 159 -7.95 5.39 -13.75
C PHE A 159 -6.43 5.61 -13.86
N GLY A 160 -5.96 6.84 -13.65
CA GLY A 160 -4.53 7.15 -13.63
C GLY A 160 -3.77 6.40 -12.53
N ILE A 161 -4.33 6.33 -11.32
CA ILE A 161 -3.79 5.53 -10.21
C ILE A 161 -3.76 4.05 -10.60
N GLY A 162 -4.81 3.55 -11.23
CA GLY A 162 -4.89 2.18 -11.71
C GLY A 162 -3.77 1.84 -12.68
N ILE A 163 -3.52 2.68 -13.69
CA ILE A 163 -2.42 2.50 -14.64
C ILE A 163 -1.09 2.43 -13.90
N ILE A 164 -0.81 3.40 -13.03
CA ILE A 164 0.43 3.46 -12.24
C ILE A 164 0.55 2.21 -11.37
N SER A 165 -0.51 1.81 -10.68
CA SER A 165 -0.56 0.61 -9.85
C SER A 165 -0.32 -0.68 -10.65
N GLY A 166 -0.91 -0.78 -11.84
CA GLY A 166 -0.73 -1.91 -12.74
C GLY A 166 0.70 -2.01 -13.27
N VAL A 167 1.30 -0.88 -13.61
CA VAL A 167 2.68 -0.80 -14.09
C VAL A 167 3.67 -1.20 -13.00
N PHE A 168 3.50 -0.70 -11.78
CA PHE A 168 4.42 -0.99 -10.67
C PHE A 168 4.19 -2.34 -9.99
N GLY A 169 3.11 -3.06 -10.30
CA GLY A 169 2.80 -4.36 -9.69
C GLY A 169 2.61 -4.35 -8.17
N ALA A 170 2.87 -3.23 -7.54
CA ALA A 170 2.90 -3.07 -6.09
C ALA A 170 1.58 -2.54 -5.55
N GLY A 171 0.51 -3.32 -5.65
CA GLY A 171 -0.74 -3.10 -4.90
C GLY A 171 -1.38 -1.70 -4.86
N GLY A 172 -0.81 -0.71 -5.52
CA GLY A 172 -1.34 0.66 -5.67
C GLY A 172 -1.64 1.45 -4.38
N GLY A 173 -1.59 0.82 -3.21
CA GLY A 173 -2.03 1.43 -1.96
C GLY A 173 -1.37 2.78 -1.65
N VAL A 174 -0.06 2.88 -1.85
CA VAL A 174 0.68 4.14 -1.66
C VAL A 174 0.22 5.22 -2.63
N MET A 175 0.06 4.88 -3.91
CA MET A 175 -0.38 5.83 -4.93
C MET A 175 -1.82 6.31 -4.69
N ILE A 176 -2.69 5.39 -4.26
CA ILE A 176 -4.05 5.71 -3.83
C ILE A 176 -4.00 6.67 -2.64
N LEU A 177 -3.19 6.36 -1.62
CA LEU A 177 -3.04 7.22 -0.45
C LEU A 177 -2.54 8.62 -0.83
N LEU A 178 -1.51 8.70 -1.66
CA LEU A 178 -0.96 9.98 -2.12
C LEU A 178 -2.01 10.79 -2.90
N ALA A 179 -2.75 10.16 -3.79
CA ALA A 179 -3.82 10.83 -4.53
C ALA A 179 -4.93 11.34 -3.59
N LEU A 180 -5.35 10.54 -2.59
CA LEU A 180 -6.33 10.95 -1.61
C LEU A 180 -5.87 12.15 -0.77
N ILE A 181 -4.57 12.19 -0.39
CA ILE A 181 -4.02 13.29 0.42
C ILE A 181 -3.69 14.52 -0.41
N MET A 182 -3.09 14.35 -1.60
CA MET A 182 -2.54 15.46 -2.38
C MET A 182 -3.58 16.08 -3.33
N ILE A 183 -4.43 15.25 -3.91
CA ILE A 183 -5.42 15.69 -4.91
C ILE A 183 -6.79 15.92 -4.26
N LEU A 184 -7.26 14.97 -3.44
CA LEU A 184 -8.57 15.06 -2.80
C LEU A 184 -8.53 15.71 -1.41
N GLU A 185 -7.33 16.04 -0.90
CA GLU A 185 -7.10 16.70 0.39
C GLU A 185 -7.78 16.00 1.59
N PHE A 186 -7.90 14.69 1.54
CA PHE A 186 -8.49 13.92 2.64
C PHE A 186 -7.64 14.06 3.92
N PRO A 187 -8.27 14.11 5.10
CA PRO A 187 -7.56 13.92 6.36
C PRO A 187 -6.82 12.59 6.35
N LEU A 188 -5.61 12.54 6.93
CA LEU A 188 -4.72 11.39 6.79
C LEU A 188 -5.36 10.06 7.22
N HIS A 189 -6.06 10.03 8.36
CA HIS A 189 -6.76 8.83 8.83
C HIS A 189 -7.79 8.34 7.82
N LYS A 190 -8.58 9.27 7.26
CA LYS A 190 -9.59 8.95 6.25
C LYS A 190 -8.95 8.50 4.93
N ALA A 191 -7.82 9.08 4.57
CA ALA A 191 -7.06 8.68 3.39
C ALA A 191 -6.49 7.25 3.55
N ILE A 192 -5.91 6.91 4.70
CA ILE A 192 -5.39 5.56 4.98
C ILE A 192 -6.52 4.53 4.97
N GLY A 193 -7.62 4.77 5.70
CA GLY A 193 -8.74 3.84 5.72
C GLY A 193 -9.38 3.63 4.34
N THR A 194 -9.51 4.72 3.57
CA THR A 194 -10.06 4.67 2.21
C THR A 194 -9.11 3.96 1.24
N SER A 195 -7.79 4.24 1.31
CA SER A 195 -6.81 3.57 0.45
C SER A 195 -6.70 2.07 0.74
N THR A 196 -6.76 1.66 2.01
CA THR A 196 -6.74 0.24 2.38
C THR A 196 -8.00 -0.49 1.91
N LEU A 197 -9.16 0.15 1.94
CA LEU A 197 -10.39 -0.43 1.37
C LEU A 197 -10.27 -0.62 -0.15
N ILE A 198 -9.79 0.38 -0.87
CA ILE A 198 -9.59 0.29 -2.33
C ILE A 198 -8.55 -0.79 -2.62
N MET A 199 -7.45 -0.84 -1.86
CA MET A 199 -6.40 -1.85 -1.99
C MET A 199 -6.93 -3.27 -1.77
N THR A 200 -7.86 -3.49 -0.82
CA THR A 200 -8.49 -4.80 -0.61
C THR A 200 -9.11 -5.34 -1.89
N VAL A 201 -9.87 -4.50 -2.60
CA VAL A 201 -10.56 -4.91 -3.83
C VAL A 201 -9.59 -5.09 -4.99
N THR A 202 -8.62 -4.19 -5.14
CA THR A 202 -7.61 -4.29 -6.22
C THR A 202 -6.68 -5.47 -6.00
N ALA A 203 -6.23 -5.72 -4.77
CA ALA A 203 -5.41 -6.88 -4.42
C ALA A 203 -6.17 -8.19 -4.64
N LEU A 204 -7.47 -8.25 -4.29
CA LEU A 204 -8.30 -9.42 -4.54
C LEU A 204 -8.40 -9.74 -6.04
N SER A 205 -8.64 -8.73 -6.87
CA SER A 205 -8.68 -8.89 -8.32
C SER A 205 -7.35 -9.44 -8.87
N SER A 206 -6.22 -8.89 -8.41
CA SER A 206 -4.89 -9.35 -8.81
C SER A 206 -4.58 -10.75 -8.31
N THR A 207 -4.95 -11.07 -7.06
CA THR A 207 -4.77 -12.40 -6.45
C THR A 207 -5.47 -13.48 -7.26
N ILE A 208 -6.70 -13.23 -7.73
CA ILE A 208 -7.44 -14.17 -8.60
C ILE A 208 -6.65 -14.44 -9.89
N GLY A 209 -6.06 -13.41 -10.49
CA GLY A 209 -5.24 -13.55 -11.70
C GLY A 209 -3.96 -14.38 -11.47
N TYR A 210 -3.29 -14.22 -10.32
CA TYR A 210 -2.11 -15.03 -9.97
C TYR A 210 -2.50 -16.45 -9.54
N ALA A 211 -3.60 -16.62 -8.82
CA ALA A 211 -4.13 -17.92 -8.43
C ALA A 211 -4.49 -18.79 -9.64
N SER A 212 -5.13 -18.21 -10.66
CA SER A 212 -5.50 -18.94 -11.88
C SER A 212 -4.29 -19.48 -12.68
N ARG A 213 -3.11 -18.90 -12.45
CA ARG A 213 -1.83 -19.32 -13.06
C ARG A 213 -1.00 -20.23 -12.14
N GLY A 214 -1.50 -20.59 -10.97
CA GLY A 214 -0.79 -21.39 -9.98
C GLY A 214 0.38 -20.66 -9.30
N ASN A 215 0.44 -19.33 -9.38
CA ASN A 215 1.53 -18.51 -8.87
C ASN A 215 1.25 -17.98 -7.46
N ILE A 216 0.82 -18.86 -6.54
CA ILE A 216 0.65 -18.52 -5.13
C ILE A 216 1.19 -19.67 -4.26
N ASN A 217 2.10 -19.35 -3.35
CA ASN A 217 2.49 -20.25 -2.27
C ASN A 217 1.55 -20.05 -1.08
N TYR A 218 0.51 -20.86 -0.98
CA TYR A 218 -0.52 -20.73 0.06
C TYR A 218 0.02 -20.97 1.46
N GLU A 219 1.01 -21.87 1.62
CA GLU A 219 1.61 -22.18 2.93
C GLU A 219 2.28 -20.92 3.52
N LEU A 220 3.22 -20.33 2.79
CA LEU A 220 3.89 -19.09 3.20
C LEU A 220 2.91 -17.92 3.28
N GLY A 221 1.94 -17.86 2.36
CA GLY A 221 0.89 -16.85 2.36
C GLY A 221 0.03 -16.87 3.62
N CYS A 222 -0.35 -18.05 4.11
CA CYS A 222 -1.11 -18.18 5.36
C CYS A 222 -0.28 -17.75 6.57
N LEU A 223 0.99 -18.17 6.67
CA LEU A 223 1.88 -17.79 7.76
C LEU A 223 2.11 -16.29 7.83
N LEU A 224 2.45 -15.68 6.69
CA LEU A 224 2.58 -14.22 6.55
C LEU A 224 1.29 -13.50 6.92
N SER A 225 0.13 -14.03 6.49
CA SER A 225 -1.19 -13.44 6.77
C SER A 225 -1.52 -13.43 8.26
N VAL A 226 -1.19 -14.49 8.99
CA VAL A 226 -1.35 -14.52 10.47
C VAL A 226 -0.57 -13.38 11.11
N GLY A 227 0.69 -13.22 10.72
CA GLY A 227 1.51 -12.09 11.17
C GLY A 227 0.91 -10.75 10.77
N ALA A 228 0.49 -10.61 9.50
CA ALA A 228 -0.06 -9.38 8.95
C ALA A 228 -1.38 -8.95 9.63
N VAL A 229 -2.22 -9.89 10.03
CA VAL A 229 -3.43 -9.64 10.84
C VAL A 229 -3.04 -9.05 12.20
N ILE A 230 -2.09 -9.67 12.89
CA ILE A 230 -1.63 -9.21 14.21
C ILE A 230 -1.04 -7.79 14.08
N GLY A 231 -0.08 -7.62 13.17
CA GLY A 231 0.57 -6.33 12.92
C GLY A 231 -0.43 -5.26 12.44
N GLY A 232 -1.36 -5.62 11.57
CA GLY A 232 -2.42 -4.76 11.05
C GLY A 232 -3.36 -4.25 12.14
N ILE A 233 -3.82 -5.13 13.03
CA ILE A 233 -4.69 -4.75 14.16
C ILE A 233 -3.94 -3.82 15.13
N LEU A 234 -2.72 -4.18 15.52
CA LEU A 234 -1.93 -3.39 16.47
C LEU A 234 -1.58 -2.02 15.89
N GLY A 235 -1.11 -1.99 14.65
CA GLY A 235 -0.75 -0.75 13.97
C GLY A 235 -1.97 0.14 13.68
N ALA A 236 -3.12 -0.43 13.28
CA ALA A 236 -4.35 0.33 13.07
C ALA A 236 -4.90 0.91 14.38
N ARG A 237 -4.82 0.16 15.49
CA ARG A 237 -5.20 0.68 16.83
C ARG A 237 -4.31 1.85 17.22
N TYR A 238 -3.01 1.74 17.01
CA TYR A 238 -2.07 2.82 17.28
C TYR A 238 -2.35 4.03 16.38
N ALA A 239 -2.43 3.81 15.06
CA ALA A 239 -2.67 4.87 14.08
C ALA A 239 -3.96 5.67 14.35
N ASN A 240 -5.05 4.98 14.70
CA ASN A 240 -6.33 5.65 15.00
C ASN A 240 -6.36 6.42 16.34
N LYS A 241 -5.42 6.15 17.27
CA LYS A 241 -5.28 6.87 18.53
C LYS A 241 -4.36 8.08 18.45
N VAL A 242 -3.45 8.07 17.49
CA VAL A 242 -2.40 9.09 17.35
C VAL A 242 -2.95 10.30 16.60
N ASN A 243 -2.53 11.50 17.01
CA ASN A 243 -2.88 12.74 16.31
C ASN A 243 -2.41 12.72 14.85
N GLY A 244 -3.21 13.30 13.94
CA GLY A 244 -2.91 13.33 12.53
C GLY A 244 -1.53 13.90 12.17
N ASN A 245 -0.99 14.85 12.94
CA ASN A 245 0.35 15.40 12.74
C ASN A 245 1.45 14.38 13.06
N THR A 246 1.30 13.62 14.16
CA THR A 246 2.25 12.57 14.53
C THR A 246 2.19 11.43 13.53
N LEU A 247 0.99 11.01 13.14
CA LEU A 247 0.81 9.99 12.11
C LEU A 247 1.43 10.43 10.78
N GLN A 248 1.26 11.70 10.39
CA GLN A 248 1.86 12.26 9.17
C GLN A 248 3.39 12.21 9.19
N LYS A 249 4.02 12.48 10.34
CA LYS A 249 5.49 12.33 10.50
C LYS A 249 5.92 10.88 10.35
N VAL A 250 5.22 9.94 11.00
CA VAL A 250 5.50 8.51 10.90
C VAL A 250 5.39 8.03 9.45
N VAL A 251 4.29 8.37 8.76
CA VAL A 251 4.08 8.03 7.34
C VAL A 251 5.20 8.61 6.47
N SER A 252 5.61 9.86 6.70
CA SER A 252 6.66 10.52 5.94
C SER A 252 8.02 9.81 6.11
N ILE A 253 8.37 9.44 7.34
CA ILE A 253 9.61 8.72 7.65
C ILE A 253 9.59 7.34 6.98
N CYS A 254 8.46 6.61 7.10
CA CYS A 254 8.31 5.31 6.46
C CYS A 254 8.45 5.40 4.93
N PHE A 255 7.86 6.42 4.28
CA PHE A 255 8.01 6.62 2.84
C PHE A 255 9.45 6.90 2.44
N MET A 256 10.17 7.72 3.19
CA MET A 256 11.58 7.98 2.93
C MET A 256 12.43 6.72 3.11
N CYS A 257 12.23 5.98 4.19
CA CYS A 257 12.95 4.72 4.42
C CYS A 257 12.69 3.71 3.31
N LEU A 258 11.42 3.49 2.93
CA LEU A 258 11.07 2.57 1.84
C LEU A 258 11.66 3.03 0.51
N GLY A 259 11.58 4.33 0.20
CA GLY A 259 12.16 4.89 -1.02
C GLY A 259 13.68 4.73 -1.08
N VAL A 260 14.37 4.97 0.02
CA VAL A 260 15.84 4.77 0.12
C VAL A 260 16.19 3.29 -0.06
N VAL A 261 15.50 2.39 0.64
CA VAL A 261 15.73 0.94 0.52
C VAL A 261 15.54 0.48 -0.93
N MET A 262 14.45 0.90 -1.60
CA MET A 262 14.20 0.55 -2.99
C MET A 262 15.29 1.06 -3.93
N THR A 263 15.71 2.31 -3.75
CA THR A 263 16.77 2.91 -4.58
C THR A 263 18.12 2.22 -4.37
N ILE A 264 18.48 1.89 -3.11
CA ILE A 264 19.73 1.18 -2.80
C ILE A 264 19.70 -0.24 -3.37
N MET A 265 18.58 -0.97 -3.23
CA MET A 265 18.46 -2.33 -3.77
C MET A 265 18.64 -2.36 -5.30
N GLU A 266 18.25 -1.30 -5.99
CA GLU A 266 18.43 -1.20 -7.44
C GLU A 266 19.86 -0.85 -7.84
N ILE A 267 20.56 -0.03 -7.06
CA ILE A 267 21.99 0.33 -7.32
C ILE A 267 22.93 -0.86 -7.07
N VAL A 268 22.56 -1.74 -6.14
CA VAL A 268 23.39 -2.91 -5.74
C VAL A 268 23.14 -4.13 -6.65
N LYS A 269 22.10 -4.12 -7.48
CA LYS A 269 21.85 -5.12 -8.51
C LYS A 269 22.72 -4.92 -9.74
#